data_55c55d69bfdee113f1e4ec5a5f6fc127
#
_entry.id   55c55d69bfdee113f1e4ec5a5f6fc127
#
_cell.length_a   1.000
_cell.length_b   1.000
_cell.length_c   1.000
_cell.angle_alpha   90.00
_cell.angle_beta   90.00
_cell.angle_gamma   90.00
#
_symmetry.space_group_name_H-M   'P 1'
#
loop_
_entity.id
_entity.type
_entity.pdbx_description
1 polymer ?
#
loop_
_entity_poly.entity_id
_entity_poly.type
_entity_poly.pdbx_seq_one_letter_code
_entity_poly.pdbx_strand_id
1 'polypeptide(L)'
;MTSITIPDNITAISSALFWGCSKLSSISFSDEITSIERWAFNGCSSLSSFVIPESVKSVDTGAFAACTGLTSITIPKQIKDIKEYTYSGCTSLTSVTAECAYLRSISECAFADCTDLTDVYLYSEYVPVASQDAFKGSYAEYVTLHVPETLVEAYKTQEPWNQFKEIVPITDTAIRSAKTVESEKTFYTLDGVQNDKPQKGINIIRTNEGKAKKVLVK
;
A
#
# COMPACT_ATOMS: atom_id res chain seq x y z
N MET A 1 -20.55 -7.47 10.28
CA MET A 1 -19.87 -6.22 10.67
C MET A 1 -19.28 -5.63 9.41
N THR A 2 -19.61 -4.38 9.08
CA THR A 2 -19.15 -3.70 7.85
C THR A 2 -18.05 -2.69 8.12
N SER A 3 -18.00 -2.14 9.33
CA SER A 3 -16.94 -1.22 9.75
C SER A 3 -16.57 -1.45 11.20
N ILE A 4 -15.34 -1.11 11.55
CA ILE A 4 -14.84 -1.15 12.93
C ILE A 4 -13.81 -0.05 13.14
N THR A 5 -13.80 0.49 14.36
CA THR A 5 -12.73 1.38 14.86
C THR A 5 -11.96 0.66 15.95
N ILE A 6 -10.65 0.55 15.76
CA ILE A 6 -9.75 -0.04 16.76
C ILE A 6 -9.40 1.06 17.79
N PRO A 7 -9.55 0.79 19.10
CA PRO A 7 -9.21 1.75 20.15
C PRO A 7 -7.72 2.15 20.15
N ASP A 8 -7.44 3.36 20.63
CA ASP A 8 -6.08 3.95 20.60
C ASP A 8 -5.06 3.21 21.49
N ASN A 9 -5.50 2.41 22.45
CA ASN A 9 -4.62 1.62 23.31
C ASN A 9 -4.18 0.28 22.71
N ILE A 10 -4.59 -0.02 21.47
CA ILE A 10 -4.22 -1.25 20.76
C ILE A 10 -3.01 -0.95 19.87
N THR A 11 -1.95 -1.73 20.05
CA THR A 11 -0.68 -1.58 19.31
C THR A 11 -0.44 -2.66 18.28
N ALA A 12 -1.27 -3.72 18.26
CA ALA A 12 -1.18 -4.81 17.32
C ALA A 12 -2.57 -5.30 16.88
N ILE A 13 -2.73 -5.57 15.59
CA ILE A 13 -3.88 -6.34 15.09
C ILE A 13 -3.52 -7.82 15.23
N SER A 14 -4.12 -8.47 16.22
CA SER A 14 -3.78 -9.85 16.59
C SER A 14 -4.06 -10.86 15.48
N SER A 15 -3.37 -11.99 15.56
CA SER A 15 -3.49 -13.10 14.61
C SER A 15 -4.95 -13.52 14.41
N ALA A 16 -5.35 -13.61 13.14
CA ALA A 16 -6.69 -14.04 12.71
C ALA A 16 -7.86 -13.20 13.29
N LEU A 17 -7.62 -12.00 13.82
CA LEU A 17 -8.64 -11.19 14.51
C LEU A 17 -9.87 -10.94 13.62
N PHE A 18 -9.68 -10.70 12.33
CA PHE A 18 -10.73 -10.46 11.34
C PHE A 18 -10.80 -11.56 10.28
N TRP A 19 -10.28 -12.74 10.57
CA TRP A 19 -10.35 -13.87 9.64
C TRP A 19 -11.78 -14.15 9.19
N GLY A 20 -12.00 -14.17 7.86
CA GLY A 20 -13.31 -14.46 7.27
C GLY A 20 -14.35 -13.36 7.46
N CYS A 21 -13.95 -12.17 7.93
CA CYS A 21 -14.86 -11.01 8.02
C CYS A 21 -15.21 -10.48 6.63
N SER A 22 -15.87 -11.30 5.81
CA SER A 22 -16.14 -11.03 4.39
C SER A 22 -16.96 -9.75 4.12
N LYS A 23 -17.68 -9.24 5.11
CA LYS A 23 -18.45 -8.00 5.01
C LYS A 23 -17.74 -6.76 5.55
N LEU A 24 -16.51 -6.91 6.06
CA LEU A 24 -15.72 -5.79 6.56
C LEU A 24 -15.22 -4.98 5.37
N SER A 25 -15.71 -3.76 5.21
CA SER A 25 -15.38 -2.87 4.09
C SER A 25 -14.53 -1.67 4.51
N SER A 26 -14.50 -1.35 5.80
CA SER A 26 -13.67 -0.28 6.33
C SER A 26 -13.19 -0.58 7.75
N ILE A 27 -11.97 -0.13 8.02
CA ILE A 27 -11.39 -0.18 9.35
C ILE A 27 -10.64 1.12 9.60
N SER A 28 -10.73 1.63 10.80
CA SER A 28 -9.92 2.75 11.26
C SER A 28 -9.16 2.36 12.54
N PHE A 29 -7.94 2.81 12.65
CA PHE A 29 -7.08 2.62 13.80
C PHE A 29 -6.23 3.87 14.01
N SER A 30 -5.68 4.00 15.22
CA SER A 30 -4.75 5.05 15.58
C SER A 30 -3.35 4.76 15.02
N ASP A 31 -2.49 5.77 15.08
CA ASP A 31 -1.07 5.65 14.72
C ASP A 31 -0.26 4.82 15.76
N GLU A 32 -0.91 4.26 16.77
CA GLU A 32 -0.29 3.38 17.76
C GLU A 32 -0.09 1.93 17.27
N ILE A 33 -0.76 1.55 16.16
CA ILE A 33 -0.61 0.21 15.57
C ILE A 33 0.79 0.06 14.99
N THR A 34 1.54 -0.92 15.51
CA THR A 34 2.92 -1.22 15.08
C THR A 34 3.07 -2.55 14.35
N SER A 35 2.07 -3.44 14.46
CA SER A 35 2.09 -4.74 13.77
C SER A 35 0.71 -5.21 13.33
N ILE A 36 0.68 -5.91 12.21
CA ILE A 36 -0.46 -6.67 11.72
C ILE A 36 -0.02 -8.13 11.67
N GLU A 37 -0.62 -8.96 12.52
CA GLU A 37 -0.17 -10.32 12.74
C GLU A 37 -0.73 -11.31 11.71
N ARG A 38 -0.35 -12.60 11.85
CA ARG A 38 -0.66 -13.67 10.90
C ARG A 38 -2.15 -13.79 10.63
N TRP A 39 -2.54 -13.83 9.34
CA TRP A 39 -3.92 -14.04 8.90
C TRP A 39 -4.93 -13.02 9.42
N ALA A 40 -4.47 -11.86 9.92
CA ALA A 40 -5.30 -10.89 10.62
C ALA A 40 -6.54 -10.46 9.84
N PHE A 41 -6.44 -10.26 8.53
CA PHE A 41 -7.53 -9.88 7.61
C PHE A 41 -7.79 -10.93 6.53
N ASN A 42 -7.35 -12.18 6.73
CA ASN A 42 -7.57 -13.21 5.73
C ASN A 42 -9.06 -13.36 5.38
N GLY A 43 -9.38 -13.31 4.08
CA GLY A 43 -10.75 -13.45 3.60
C GLY A 43 -11.67 -12.25 3.86
N CYS A 44 -11.12 -11.06 4.15
CA CYS A 44 -11.88 -9.81 4.21
C CYS A 44 -12.23 -9.33 2.79
N SER A 45 -13.09 -10.06 2.10
CA SER A 45 -13.35 -9.89 0.66
C SER A 45 -14.06 -8.58 0.26
N SER A 46 -14.70 -7.89 1.21
CA SER A 46 -15.30 -6.56 0.95
C SER A 46 -14.33 -5.40 1.18
N LEU A 47 -13.10 -5.67 1.63
CA LEU A 47 -12.11 -4.64 1.90
C LEU A 47 -11.49 -4.18 0.57
N SER A 48 -12.02 -3.11 -0.01
CA SER A 48 -11.61 -2.62 -1.33
C SER A 48 -10.41 -1.68 -1.29
N SER A 49 -10.19 -1.04 -0.15
CA SER A 49 -9.03 -0.19 0.12
C SER A 49 -8.54 -0.39 1.55
N PHE A 50 -7.23 -0.39 1.73
CA PHE A 50 -6.61 -0.47 3.04
C PHE A 50 -5.33 0.37 3.05
N VAL A 51 -5.26 1.30 4.00
CA VAL A 51 -4.04 2.09 4.23
C VAL A 51 -3.32 1.50 5.43
N ILE A 52 -2.15 0.93 5.20
CA ILE A 52 -1.27 0.49 6.28
C ILE A 52 -0.65 1.74 6.92
N PRO A 53 -0.85 2.00 8.23
CA PRO A 53 -0.25 3.16 8.88
C PRO A 53 1.27 3.16 8.80
N GLU A 54 1.88 4.33 8.72
CA GLU A 54 3.35 4.50 8.73
C GLU A 54 4.01 4.00 10.04
N SER A 55 3.24 3.89 11.12
CA SER A 55 3.67 3.31 12.40
C SER A 55 3.89 1.80 12.34
N VAL A 56 3.29 1.10 11.36
CA VAL A 56 3.39 -0.36 11.21
C VAL A 56 4.78 -0.77 10.76
N LYS A 57 5.44 -1.60 11.56
CA LYS A 57 6.80 -2.11 11.34
C LYS A 57 6.83 -3.53 10.79
N SER A 58 5.71 -4.26 10.93
CA SER A 58 5.60 -5.63 10.41
C SER A 58 4.18 -5.96 9.98
N VAL A 59 4.09 -6.63 8.84
CA VAL A 59 2.89 -7.30 8.34
C VAL A 59 3.27 -8.77 8.19
N ASP A 60 2.58 -9.65 8.88
CA ASP A 60 2.99 -11.06 8.98
C ASP A 60 2.28 -11.94 7.95
N THR A 61 2.67 -13.22 7.91
CA THR A 61 2.23 -14.25 6.97
C THR A 61 0.71 -14.24 6.77
N GLY A 62 0.30 -14.15 5.52
CA GLY A 62 -1.11 -14.23 5.10
C GLY A 62 -2.01 -13.12 5.61
N ALA A 63 -1.47 -12.02 6.15
CA ALA A 63 -2.25 -11.00 6.83
C ALA A 63 -3.42 -10.45 6.00
N PHE A 64 -3.29 -10.35 4.69
CA PHE A 64 -4.32 -9.91 3.75
C PHE A 64 -4.67 -10.97 2.70
N ALA A 65 -4.35 -12.24 2.96
CA ALA A 65 -4.66 -13.29 2.00
C ALA A 65 -6.16 -13.36 1.71
N ALA A 66 -6.53 -13.65 0.45
CA ALA A 66 -7.91 -13.73 0.00
C ALA A 66 -8.76 -12.45 0.27
N CYS A 67 -8.13 -11.28 0.37
CA CYS A 67 -8.83 -10.00 0.33
C CYS A 67 -9.20 -9.67 -1.13
N THR A 68 -10.15 -10.43 -1.67
CA THR A 68 -10.48 -10.40 -3.11
C THR A 68 -11.01 -9.07 -3.62
N GLY A 69 -11.49 -8.19 -2.76
CA GLY A 69 -11.93 -6.84 -3.12
C GLY A 69 -10.83 -5.78 -3.11
N LEU A 70 -9.63 -6.10 -2.59
CA LEU A 70 -8.55 -5.13 -2.46
C LEU A 70 -8.00 -4.77 -3.84
N THR A 71 -8.05 -3.47 -4.20
CA THR A 71 -7.67 -3.00 -5.54
C THR A 71 -6.25 -2.46 -5.62
N SER A 72 -5.74 -1.91 -4.53
CA SER A 72 -4.37 -1.42 -4.44
C SER A 72 -3.84 -1.52 -3.03
N ILE A 73 -2.51 -1.62 -2.89
CA ILE A 73 -1.85 -1.60 -1.59
C ILE A 73 -0.56 -0.78 -1.65
N THR A 74 -0.38 0.07 -0.64
CA THR A 74 0.89 0.74 -0.38
C THR A 74 1.53 0.12 0.86
N ILE A 75 2.75 -0.38 0.70
CA ILE A 75 3.56 -0.98 1.75
C ILE A 75 4.50 0.11 2.27
N PRO A 76 4.35 0.55 3.53
CA PRO A 76 5.08 1.70 4.06
C PRO A 76 6.58 1.42 4.25
N LYS A 77 7.33 2.49 4.40
CA LYS A 77 8.82 2.52 4.45
C LYS A 77 9.44 1.63 5.53
N GLN A 78 8.68 1.35 6.60
CA GLN A 78 9.17 0.56 7.74
C GLN A 78 9.16 -0.95 7.47
N ILE A 79 8.38 -1.42 6.48
CA ILE A 79 8.26 -2.85 6.15
C ILE A 79 9.43 -3.25 5.26
N LYS A 80 10.32 -4.08 5.80
CA LYS A 80 11.54 -4.54 5.10
C LYS A 80 11.39 -5.91 4.44
N ASP A 81 10.40 -6.67 4.84
CA ASP A 81 10.14 -8.02 4.32
C ASP A 81 8.65 -8.18 4.04
N ILE A 82 8.29 -8.63 2.85
CA ILE A 82 6.93 -9.06 2.51
C ILE A 82 6.89 -10.57 2.74
N LYS A 83 6.10 -10.98 3.73
CA LYS A 83 6.06 -12.36 4.23
C LYS A 83 5.25 -13.27 3.31
N GLU A 84 5.33 -14.58 3.60
CA GLU A 84 4.63 -15.60 2.85
C GLU A 84 3.13 -15.34 2.81
N TYR A 85 2.52 -15.53 1.66
CA TYR A 85 1.07 -15.43 1.43
C TYR A 85 0.43 -14.10 1.81
N THR A 86 1.20 -13.03 2.11
CA THR A 86 0.66 -11.79 2.70
C THR A 86 -0.51 -11.23 1.89
N TYR A 87 -0.44 -11.22 0.57
CA TYR A 87 -1.48 -10.74 -0.35
C TYR A 87 -1.96 -11.83 -1.33
N SER A 88 -1.71 -13.10 -1.02
CA SER A 88 -2.13 -14.20 -1.89
C SER A 88 -3.65 -14.23 -2.10
N GLY A 89 -4.09 -14.42 -3.33
CA GLY A 89 -5.52 -14.46 -3.67
C GLY A 89 -6.24 -13.11 -3.62
N CYS A 90 -5.51 -11.99 -3.61
CA CYS A 90 -6.10 -10.66 -3.79
C CYS A 90 -6.42 -10.44 -5.28
N THR A 91 -7.46 -11.12 -5.77
CA THR A 91 -7.75 -11.23 -7.21
C THR A 91 -8.03 -9.91 -7.91
N SER A 92 -8.58 -8.90 -7.22
CA SER A 92 -8.82 -7.55 -7.77
C SER A 92 -7.64 -6.58 -7.60
N LEU A 93 -6.50 -7.05 -7.06
CA LEU A 93 -5.34 -6.19 -6.82
C LEU A 93 -4.69 -5.81 -8.15
N THR A 94 -4.81 -4.54 -8.54
CA THR A 94 -4.25 -4.01 -9.79
C THR A 94 -2.87 -3.42 -9.62
N SER A 95 -2.57 -2.85 -8.45
CA SER A 95 -1.28 -2.22 -8.20
C SER A 95 -0.74 -2.44 -6.80
N VAL A 96 0.58 -2.58 -6.73
CA VAL A 96 1.35 -2.67 -5.48
C VAL A 96 2.41 -1.60 -5.49
N THR A 97 2.52 -0.83 -4.39
CA THR A 97 3.59 0.15 -4.20
C THR A 97 4.34 -0.18 -2.91
N ALA A 98 5.63 -0.54 -3.01
CA ALA A 98 6.50 -0.73 -1.86
C ALA A 98 7.44 0.47 -1.70
N GLU A 99 7.15 1.35 -0.74
CA GLU A 99 7.90 2.59 -0.48
C GLU A 99 9.20 2.36 0.32
N CYS A 100 9.52 1.12 0.66
CA CYS A 100 10.69 0.79 1.43
C CYS A 100 11.98 0.88 0.61
N ALA A 101 12.86 1.85 0.93
CA ALA A 101 14.18 1.98 0.30
C ALA A 101 15.09 0.75 0.55
N TYR A 102 14.82 0.00 1.61
CA TYR A 102 15.62 -1.15 2.04
C TYR A 102 14.78 -2.42 2.14
N LEU A 103 13.91 -2.65 1.14
CA LEU A 103 13.14 -3.89 1.03
C LEU A 103 14.11 -5.07 0.80
N ARG A 104 14.14 -6.02 1.72
CA ARG A 104 15.08 -7.14 1.70
C ARG A 104 14.56 -8.34 0.94
N SER A 105 13.29 -8.69 1.19
CA SER A 105 12.73 -9.91 0.65
C SER A 105 11.25 -9.83 0.32
N ILE A 106 10.87 -10.59 -0.70
CA ILE A 106 9.47 -10.94 -1.03
C ILE A 106 9.39 -12.48 -0.98
N SER A 107 8.69 -12.98 0.03
CA SER A 107 8.66 -14.40 0.36
C SER A 107 7.74 -15.21 -0.57
N GLU A 108 7.69 -16.52 -0.33
CA GLU A 108 6.89 -17.47 -1.09
C GLU A 108 5.42 -17.06 -1.16
N CYS A 109 4.84 -17.09 -2.36
CA CYS A 109 3.43 -16.82 -2.61
C CYS A 109 2.92 -15.48 -2.07
N ALA A 110 3.81 -14.51 -1.81
CA ALA A 110 3.44 -13.21 -1.21
C ALA A 110 2.36 -12.47 -2.03
N PHE A 111 2.38 -12.59 -3.33
CA PHE A 111 1.41 -12.05 -4.29
C PHE A 111 0.89 -13.13 -5.23
N ALA A 112 0.77 -14.38 -4.78
CA ALA A 112 0.22 -15.44 -5.62
C ALA A 112 -1.26 -15.20 -5.91
N ASP A 113 -1.70 -15.58 -7.12
CA ASP A 113 -3.09 -15.49 -7.56
C ASP A 113 -3.71 -14.08 -7.49
N CYS A 114 -2.90 -13.02 -7.65
CA CYS A 114 -3.35 -11.65 -7.86
C CYS A 114 -3.62 -11.44 -9.35
N THR A 115 -4.74 -11.97 -9.85
CA THR A 115 -4.98 -12.14 -11.30
C THR A 115 -5.19 -10.85 -12.08
N ASP A 116 -5.58 -9.75 -11.41
CA ASP A 116 -5.79 -8.45 -12.04
C ASP A 116 -4.54 -7.53 -11.92
N LEU A 117 -3.40 -8.06 -11.42
CA LEU A 117 -2.21 -7.26 -11.19
C LEU A 117 -1.63 -6.75 -12.53
N THR A 118 -1.42 -5.43 -12.62
CA THR A 118 -0.88 -4.75 -13.80
C THR A 118 0.42 -4.03 -13.53
N ASP A 119 0.60 -3.51 -12.31
CA ASP A 119 1.72 -2.65 -11.96
C ASP A 119 2.30 -2.97 -10.58
N VAL A 120 3.62 -3.07 -10.50
CA VAL A 120 4.37 -3.20 -9.25
C VAL A 120 5.44 -2.12 -9.18
N TYR A 121 5.39 -1.29 -8.13
CA TYR A 121 6.36 -0.21 -7.87
C TYR A 121 7.25 -0.57 -6.70
N LEU A 122 8.55 -0.69 -6.93
CA LEU A 122 9.55 -0.97 -5.89
C LEU A 122 10.54 0.19 -5.80
N TYR A 123 10.50 0.91 -4.68
CA TYR A 123 11.39 2.06 -4.42
C TYR A 123 12.68 1.65 -3.69
N SER A 124 13.02 0.37 -3.68
CA SER A 124 14.22 -0.15 -3.03
C SER A 124 15.49 0.32 -3.74
N GLU A 125 16.51 0.67 -2.97
CA GLU A 125 17.84 1.08 -3.46
C GLU A 125 18.70 -0.10 -3.97
N TYR A 126 18.21 -1.33 -3.83
CA TYR A 126 18.81 -2.56 -4.36
C TYR A 126 17.71 -3.55 -4.76
N VAL A 127 18.06 -4.53 -5.58
CA VAL A 127 17.14 -5.60 -5.98
C VAL A 127 16.85 -6.51 -4.78
N PRO A 128 15.62 -6.57 -4.27
CA PRO A 128 15.29 -7.47 -3.16
C PRO A 128 15.35 -8.92 -3.60
N VAL A 129 15.63 -9.83 -2.67
CA VAL A 129 15.51 -11.26 -2.91
C VAL A 129 14.03 -11.61 -3.00
N ALA A 130 13.63 -12.26 -4.09
CA ALA A 130 12.25 -12.76 -4.21
C ALA A 130 12.23 -14.28 -4.39
N SER A 131 11.22 -14.92 -3.78
CA SER A 131 10.94 -16.32 -4.07
C SER A 131 10.50 -16.49 -5.53
N GLN A 132 10.85 -17.61 -6.15
CA GLN A 132 10.38 -17.98 -7.50
C GLN A 132 8.83 -18.00 -7.59
N ASP A 133 8.18 -18.38 -6.50
CA ASP A 133 6.71 -18.46 -6.40
C ASP A 133 6.07 -17.18 -5.84
N ALA A 134 6.84 -16.08 -5.65
CA ALA A 134 6.33 -14.85 -5.05
C ALA A 134 5.09 -14.29 -5.79
N PHE A 135 5.06 -14.41 -7.12
CA PHE A 135 3.99 -13.93 -8.01
C PHE A 135 3.29 -15.08 -8.76
N LYS A 136 3.33 -16.30 -8.23
CA LYS A 136 2.73 -17.48 -8.86
C LYS A 136 1.24 -17.27 -9.14
N GLY A 137 0.81 -17.51 -10.38
CA GLY A 137 -0.59 -17.33 -10.79
C GLY A 137 -1.02 -15.87 -10.97
N SER A 138 -0.13 -14.91 -10.79
CA SER A 138 -0.40 -13.47 -11.01
C SER A 138 0.05 -13.00 -12.38
N TYR A 139 0.46 -13.94 -13.25
CA TYR A 139 0.79 -13.67 -14.63
C TYR A 139 1.80 -12.53 -14.80
N ALA A 140 2.97 -12.64 -14.15
CA ALA A 140 4.03 -11.62 -14.18
C ALA A 140 4.40 -11.16 -15.61
N GLU A 141 4.25 -12.03 -16.60
CA GLU A 141 4.43 -11.74 -18.03
C GLU A 141 3.46 -10.70 -18.60
N TYR A 142 2.46 -10.25 -17.84
CA TYR A 142 1.56 -9.15 -18.20
C TYR A 142 1.70 -7.94 -17.28
N VAL A 143 2.55 -8.02 -16.25
CA VAL A 143 2.74 -6.99 -15.23
C VAL A 143 3.93 -6.10 -15.58
N THR A 144 3.78 -4.78 -15.43
CA THR A 144 4.87 -3.81 -15.52
C THR A 144 5.51 -3.63 -14.15
N LEU A 145 6.84 -3.82 -14.07
CA LEU A 145 7.64 -3.58 -12.89
C LEU A 145 8.34 -2.21 -12.98
N HIS A 146 8.01 -1.32 -12.06
CA HIS A 146 8.58 0.02 -11.96
C HIS A 146 9.64 0.05 -10.86
N VAL A 147 10.88 0.40 -11.20
CA VAL A 147 12.04 0.36 -10.29
C VAL A 147 12.92 1.61 -10.46
N PRO A 148 13.84 1.91 -9.53
CA PRO A 148 14.82 2.98 -9.75
C PRO A 148 15.59 2.78 -11.06
N GLU A 149 15.79 3.86 -11.81
CA GLU A 149 16.45 3.84 -13.14
C GLU A 149 17.78 3.09 -13.11
N THR A 150 18.58 3.31 -12.06
CA THR A 150 19.89 2.68 -11.87
C THR A 150 19.86 1.16 -11.70
N LEU A 151 18.69 0.59 -11.40
CA LEU A 151 18.53 -0.85 -11.13
C LEU A 151 17.79 -1.60 -12.26
N VAL A 152 17.29 -0.91 -13.26
CA VAL A 152 16.51 -1.54 -14.36
C VAL A 152 17.24 -2.75 -14.96
N GLU A 153 18.51 -2.60 -15.30
CA GLU A 153 19.28 -3.70 -15.90
C GLU A 153 19.59 -4.84 -14.91
N ALA A 154 19.73 -4.53 -13.62
CA ALA A 154 19.91 -5.55 -12.60
C ALA A 154 18.66 -6.42 -12.43
N TYR A 155 17.46 -5.81 -12.46
CA TYR A 155 16.20 -6.56 -12.41
C TYR A 155 15.98 -7.44 -13.65
N LYS A 156 16.35 -6.99 -14.86
CA LYS A 156 16.21 -7.75 -16.10
C LYS A 156 17.05 -9.03 -16.13
N THR A 157 18.09 -9.11 -15.33
CA THR A 157 19.04 -10.24 -15.31
C THR A 157 18.83 -11.21 -14.15
N GLN A 158 17.94 -10.89 -13.20
CA GLN A 158 17.72 -11.69 -12.00
C GLN A 158 16.33 -12.33 -12.00
N GLU A 159 16.25 -13.60 -11.63
CA GLU A 159 14.99 -14.27 -11.35
C GLU A 159 14.47 -13.92 -9.93
N PRO A 160 13.14 -13.87 -9.77
CA PRO A 160 12.09 -14.04 -10.78
C PRO A 160 11.74 -12.76 -11.54
N TRP A 161 12.46 -11.68 -11.35
CA TRP A 161 12.16 -10.34 -11.85
C TRP A 161 12.16 -10.25 -13.37
N ASN A 162 13.05 -11.01 -14.04
CA ASN A 162 13.15 -11.09 -15.49
C ASN A 162 11.92 -11.71 -16.19
N GLN A 163 10.95 -12.21 -15.42
CA GLN A 163 9.68 -12.76 -15.94
C GLN A 163 8.61 -11.68 -16.13
N PHE A 164 8.82 -10.46 -15.60
CA PHE A 164 7.89 -9.36 -15.78
C PHE A 164 7.83 -8.88 -17.23
N LYS A 165 6.64 -8.50 -17.71
CA LYS A 165 6.38 -8.01 -19.07
C LYS A 165 7.34 -6.91 -19.48
N GLU A 166 7.46 -5.92 -18.62
CA GLU A 166 8.34 -4.77 -18.79
C GLU A 166 8.95 -4.39 -17.45
N ILE A 167 10.21 -3.96 -17.48
CA ILE A 167 10.90 -3.40 -16.33
C ILE A 167 11.33 -2.00 -16.73
N VAL A 168 10.71 -1.01 -16.10
CA VAL A 168 10.83 0.40 -16.49
C VAL A 168 11.27 1.27 -15.32
N PRO A 169 11.93 2.41 -15.59
CA PRO A 169 12.26 3.33 -14.52
C PRO A 169 11.02 3.98 -13.92
N ILE A 170 11.03 4.20 -12.60
CA ILE A 170 10.05 5.05 -11.93
C ILE A 170 10.26 6.47 -12.42
N THR A 171 9.23 7.07 -13.03
CA THR A 171 9.24 8.47 -13.45
C THR A 171 8.54 9.34 -12.40
N ASP A 172 8.95 10.61 -12.28
CA ASP A 172 8.33 11.58 -11.34
C ASP A 172 6.81 11.71 -11.53
N THR A 173 6.30 11.40 -12.72
CA THR A 173 4.86 11.37 -13.00
C THR A 173 4.14 10.25 -12.26
N ALA A 174 4.79 9.09 -12.09
CA ALA A 174 4.26 7.97 -11.31
C ALA A 174 4.24 8.30 -9.79
N ILE A 175 5.28 8.99 -9.30
CA ILE A 175 5.33 9.48 -7.91
C ILE A 175 4.17 10.47 -7.63
N ARG A 176 3.83 11.32 -8.59
CA ARG A 176 2.68 12.22 -8.46
C ARG A 176 1.36 11.46 -8.44
N SER A 177 1.18 10.40 -9.24
CA SER A 177 -0.05 9.59 -9.26
C SER A 177 -0.24 8.79 -7.97
N ALA A 178 0.83 8.24 -7.38
CA ALA A 178 0.77 7.56 -6.09
C ALA A 178 0.60 8.54 -4.90
N LYS A 179 1.14 9.77 -5.01
CA LYS A 179 0.97 10.84 -4.02
C LYS A 179 -0.33 11.65 -4.18
N THR A 180 -0.99 11.62 -5.33
CA THR A 180 -2.20 12.41 -5.59
C THR A 180 -3.48 11.81 -5.01
N VAL A 181 -3.38 10.73 -4.24
CA VAL A 181 -4.46 10.35 -3.31
C VAL A 181 -4.33 11.07 -1.96
N GLU A 182 -3.17 11.62 -1.61
CA GLU A 182 -3.11 12.71 -0.64
C GLU A 182 -3.61 13.98 -1.33
N SER A 183 -4.91 14.28 -1.10
CA SER A 183 -5.62 15.47 -1.51
C SER A 183 -4.67 16.67 -1.63
N GLU A 184 -4.57 17.29 -2.81
CA GLU A 184 -4.10 18.66 -2.94
C GLU A 184 -4.98 19.52 -2.03
N LYS A 185 -4.50 19.76 -0.81
CA LYS A 185 -5.15 20.65 0.13
C LYS A 185 -4.87 22.06 -0.33
N THR A 186 -5.83 22.66 -0.97
CA THR A 186 -5.75 24.09 -1.30
C THR A 186 -6.12 24.88 -0.04
N PHE A 187 -5.22 25.75 0.38
CA PHE A 187 -5.43 26.63 1.54
C PHE A 187 -6.00 27.96 1.06
N TYR A 188 -6.98 28.46 1.78
CA TYR A 188 -7.56 29.77 1.54
C TYR A 188 -7.55 30.58 2.83
N THR A 189 -7.27 31.87 2.75
CA THR A 189 -7.51 32.82 3.82
C THR A 189 -9.02 33.07 4.00
N LEU A 190 -9.44 33.73 5.08
CA LEU A 190 -10.87 34.02 5.34
C LEU A 190 -11.49 34.92 4.28
N ASP A 191 -10.68 35.74 3.61
CA ASP A 191 -11.02 36.63 2.49
C ASP A 191 -10.95 35.92 1.12
N GLY A 192 -10.69 34.60 1.09
CA GLY A 192 -10.76 33.77 -0.10
C GLY A 192 -9.50 33.73 -0.97
N VAL A 193 -8.39 34.31 -0.50
CA VAL A 193 -7.10 34.25 -1.23
C VAL A 193 -6.51 32.84 -1.12
N GLN A 194 -6.19 32.25 -2.26
CA GLN A 194 -5.57 30.92 -2.35
C GLN A 194 -4.07 31.00 -2.02
N ASN A 195 -3.57 30.05 -1.25
CA ASN A 195 -2.17 29.89 -0.86
C ASN A 195 -1.69 28.45 -1.05
N ASP A 196 -0.43 28.29 -1.37
CA ASP A 196 0.22 26.97 -1.50
C ASP A 196 0.58 26.35 -0.15
N LYS A 197 0.60 27.15 0.92
CA LYS A 197 0.94 26.74 2.28
C LYS A 197 0.00 27.40 3.29
N PRO A 198 -0.26 26.73 4.45
CA PRO A 198 -1.07 27.33 5.49
C PRO A 198 -0.39 28.58 6.06
N GLN A 199 -1.15 29.64 6.23
CA GLN A 199 -0.71 30.87 6.85
C GLN A 199 -1.02 30.85 8.36
N LYS A 200 -0.23 31.59 9.17
CA LYS A 200 -0.54 31.74 10.60
C LYS A 200 -1.94 32.37 10.75
N GLY A 201 -2.77 31.75 11.58
CA GLY A 201 -4.16 32.15 11.76
C GLY A 201 -5.16 31.12 11.23
N ILE A 202 -6.35 31.59 10.87
CA ILE A 202 -7.41 30.72 10.38
C ILE A 202 -7.28 30.51 8.86
N ASN A 203 -7.21 29.24 8.45
CA ASN A 203 -7.21 28.83 7.05
C ASN A 203 -8.45 27.98 6.75
N ILE A 204 -8.93 28.05 5.53
CA ILE A 204 -9.95 27.16 4.99
C ILE A 204 -9.24 26.16 4.09
N ILE A 205 -9.34 24.88 4.38
CA ILE A 205 -8.80 23.80 3.55
C ILE A 205 -9.95 23.24 2.72
N ARG A 206 -9.81 23.23 1.41
CA ARG A 206 -10.69 22.49 0.49
C ARG A 206 -9.99 21.20 0.08
N THR A 207 -10.74 20.09 0.12
CA THR A 207 -10.33 18.79 -0.42
C THR A 207 -10.90 18.63 -1.82
N ASN A 208 -10.34 17.75 -2.64
CA ASN A 208 -10.81 17.45 -3.99
C ASN A 208 -12.27 16.93 -4.02
N GLU A 209 -12.79 16.45 -2.90
CA GLU A 209 -14.20 16.09 -2.73
C GLU A 209 -15.13 17.30 -2.51
N GLY A 210 -14.62 18.51 -2.60
CA GLY A 210 -15.41 19.73 -2.41
C GLY A 210 -15.75 20.07 -0.96
N LYS A 211 -15.30 19.27 0.01
CA LYS A 211 -15.48 19.57 1.45
C LYS A 211 -14.51 20.66 1.89
N ALA A 212 -14.99 21.62 2.67
CA ALA A 212 -14.19 22.68 3.26
C ALA A 212 -14.09 22.51 4.78
N LYS A 213 -12.89 22.66 5.35
CA LYS A 213 -12.63 22.61 6.79
C LYS A 213 -11.86 23.83 7.26
N LYS A 214 -12.30 24.44 8.36
CA LYS A 214 -11.61 25.55 9.00
C LYS A 214 -10.52 25.03 9.93
N VAL A 215 -9.28 25.52 9.79
CA VAL A 215 -8.13 25.09 10.59
C VAL A 215 -7.40 26.30 11.14
N LEU A 216 -7.04 26.28 12.41
CA LEU A 216 -6.22 27.29 13.06
C LEU A 216 -4.75 26.85 13.04
N VAL A 217 -3.90 27.64 12.38
CA VAL A 217 -2.45 27.46 12.35
C VAL A 217 -1.84 28.41 13.38
N LYS A 218 -1.19 27.86 14.39
CA LYS A 218 -0.55 28.62 15.49
C LYS A 218 0.82 29.17 15.10
#